data_85e8c8aef8bf642e968b67f2ad4752c8
#
_entry.id   85e8c8aef8bf642e968b67f2ad4752c8
#
_cell.length_a   1.000
_cell.length_b   1.000
_cell.length_c   1.000
_cell.angle_alpha   90.00
_cell.angle_beta   90.00
_cell.angle_gamma   90.00
#
_symmetry.space_group_name_H-M   'P 1'
#
loop_
_entity.id
_entity.type
_entity.pdbx_description
1 polymer ?
#
loop_
_entity_poly.entity_id
_entity_poly.type
_entity_poly.pdbx_seq_one_letter_code
_entity_poly.pdbx_strand_id
1 'polypeptide(L)'
;MKEVRQLAEGIRCFSEEKKPEMENFLASLVNRESGSYDTEDVNALGDFLVKVCTEMGGSVTRHRSRVHADPIACTFGCKDNPDARRILLVCHRDTVFPHGTTKTRPYTEDEKNCYGPGCADMKGGIAIGIYAIRLLQTIGESVPVEIIFTSDEEIGSEASEEFVKCRAKNAKAAFFLEPARANGALVTGRNGGDLLTLTVKGHSSHAGNAFEDGVSAVHGIARVITQMAELSDTPAGYSTNVGLVSGGEGAIVVADHAQARIYTRFSTLEQREFLLSRFKAICEANTQGGLKVSISAPVGFLPFLPNEANHQLFELVKVAGNAFGLSLTGVNVRGAADAGITSCAGVPTICGMGIVGGNLHTDREYAVKASLPERLNVLALSIVLANRTYA
;
A
#
# COMPACT_ATOMS: atom_id res chain seq x y z
N MET A 1 -2.09 30.67 -16.36
CA MET A 1 -3.50 30.64 -15.91
C MET A 1 -4.49 30.32 -17.04
N LYS A 2 -4.40 30.98 -18.23
CA LYS A 2 -5.32 30.72 -19.36
C LYS A 2 -5.22 29.27 -19.87
N GLU A 3 -3.99 28.78 -20.05
CA GLU A 3 -3.71 27.39 -20.50
C GLU A 3 -4.23 26.33 -19.52
N VAL A 4 -4.04 26.52 -18.21
CA VAL A 4 -4.55 25.60 -17.18
C VAL A 4 -6.09 25.55 -17.19
N ARG A 5 -6.76 26.70 -17.43
CA ARG A 5 -8.23 26.73 -17.55
C ARG A 5 -8.73 25.97 -18.77
N GLN A 6 -8.08 26.17 -19.91
CA GLN A 6 -8.44 25.47 -21.16
C GLN A 6 -8.24 23.96 -21.02
N LEU A 7 -7.13 23.53 -20.39
CA LEU A 7 -6.85 22.12 -20.11
C LEU A 7 -7.90 21.54 -19.14
N ALA A 8 -8.23 22.27 -18.07
CA ALA A 8 -9.24 21.84 -17.10
C ALA A 8 -10.64 21.67 -17.74
N GLU A 9 -10.99 22.51 -18.71
CA GLU A 9 -12.26 22.39 -19.43
C GLU A 9 -12.30 21.11 -20.28
N GLY A 10 -11.24 20.81 -21.04
CA GLY A 10 -11.12 19.57 -21.81
C GLY A 10 -11.17 18.32 -20.91
N ILE A 11 -10.49 18.36 -19.78
CA ILE A 11 -10.49 17.30 -18.76
C ILE A 11 -11.92 17.07 -18.24
N ARG A 12 -12.64 18.13 -17.90
CA ARG A 12 -14.02 18.04 -17.39
C ARG A 12 -14.97 17.44 -18.43
N CYS A 13 -14.93 17.91 -19.67
CA CYS A 13 -15.76 17.36 -20.75
C CYS A 13 -15.53 15.86 -20.90
N PHE A 14 -14.29 15.39 -20.92
CA PHE A 14 -13.98 13.97 -21.01
C PHE A 14 -14.55 13.19 -19.81
N SER A 15 -14.32 13.66 -18.59
CA SER A 15 -14.77 12.94 -17.39
C SER A 15 -16.29 12.85 -17.27
N GLU A 16 -17.02 13.89 -17.68
CA GLU A 16 -18.48 13.88 -17.73
C GLU A 16 -18.99 12.91 -18.81
N GLU A 17 -18.42 12.94 -20.01
CA GLU A 17 -18.78 12.01 -21.09
C GLU A 17 -18.50 10.55 -20.72
N LYS A 18 -17.35 10.28 -20.09
CA LYS A 18 -16.88 8.92 -19.77
C LYS A 18 -17.37 8.38 -18.43
N LYS A 19 -18.09 9.18 -17.64
CA LYS A 19 -18.58 8.76 -16.32
C LYS A 19 -19.31 7.42 -16.34
N PRO A 20 -20.30 7.15 -17.23
CA PRO A 20 -20.99 5.85 -17.26
C PRO A 20 -20.03 4.68 -17.59
N GLU A 21 -19.06 4.91 -18.47
CA GLU A 21 -18.06 3.91 -18.83
C GLU A 21 -17.13 3.61 -17.64
N MET A 22 -16.74 4.65 -16.87
CA MET A 22 -15.93 4.50 -15.66
C MET A 22 -16.67 3.72 -14.57
N GLU A 23 -17.96 4.01 -14.34
CA GLU A 23 -18.79 3.29 -13.37
C GLU A 23 -18.91 1.80 -13.74
N ASN A 24 -19.16 1.49 -15.02
CA ASN A 24 -19.20 0.11 -15.51
C ASN A 24 -17.84 -0.58 -15.39
N PHE A 25 -16.75 0.13 -15.65
CA PHE A 25 -15.40 -0.42 -15.47
C PHE A 25 -15.12 -0.73 -14.00
N LEU A 26 -15.47 0.19 -13.08
CA LEU A 26 -15.36 -0.06 -11.64
C LEU A 26 -16.19 -1.28 -11.22
N ALA A 27 -17.44 -1.40 -11.69
CA ALA A 27 -18.27 -2.56 -11.43
C ALA A 27 -17.61 -3.87 -11.91
N SER A 28 -16.96 -3.84 -13.09
CA SER A 28 -16.23 -4.98 -13.63
C SER A 28 -15.01 -5.38 -12.79
N LEU A 29 -14.33 -4.41 -12.17
CA LEU A 29 -13.22 -4.66 -11.25
C LEU A 29 -13.72 -5.24 -9.92
N VAL A 30 -14.77 -4.64 -9.34
CA VAL A 30 -15.33 -5.05 -8.03
C VAL A 30 -15.85 -6.49 -8.09
N ASN A 31 -16.47 -6.89 -9.20
CA ASN A 31 -16.97 -8.26 -9.42
C ASN A 31 -15.89 -9.30 -9.73
N ARG A 32 -14.59 -8.94 -9.67
CA ARG A 32 -13.47 -9.88 -9.76
C ARG A 32 -12.90 -10.13 -8.37
N GLU A 33 -12.73 -11.40 -8.03
CA GLU A 33 -12.02 -11.80 -6.81
C GLU A 33 -10.56 -11.32 -6.85
N SER A 34 -10.04 -10.91 -5.71
CA SER A 34 -8.65 -10.51 -5.56
C SER A 34 -8.17 -10.53 -4.10
N GLY A 35 -8.60 -11.50 -3.31
CA GLY A 35 -8.14 -11.64 -1.93
C GLY A 35 -6.62 -11.83 -1.86
N SER A 36 -5.91 -11.11 -0.99
CA SER A 36 -4.43 -11.06 -0.93
C SER A 36 -3.78 -12.43 -0.79
N TYR A 37 -4.45 -13.35 -0.08
CA TYR A 37 -3.96 -14.72 0.10
C TYR A 37 -4.32 -15.67 -1.05
N ASP A 38 -5.12 -15.23 -2.02
CA ASP A 38 -5.47 -16.00 -3.21
C ASP A 38 -4.69 -15.51 -4.42
N THR A 39 -3.50 -16.07 -4.59
CA THR A 39 -2.56 -15.68 -5.64
C THR A 39 -3.13 -15.85 -7.06
N GLU A 40 -4.01 -16.83 -7.29
CA GLU A 40 -4.63 -17.07 -8.60
C GLU A 40 -5.61 -15.94 -8.93
N ASP A 41 -6.47 -15.54 -8.02
CA ASP A 41 -7.44 -14.48 -8.21
C ASP A 41 -6.74 -13.12 -8.43
N VAL A 42 -5.75 -12.79 -7.60
CA VAL A 42 -4.98 -11.56 -7.75
C VAL A 42 -4.26 -11.52 -9.11
N ASN A 43 -3.69 -12.64 -9.56
CA ASN A 43 -3.06 -12.72 -10.87
C ASN A 43 -4.08 -12.65 -12.01
N ALA A 44 -5.26 -13.24 -11.88
CA ALA A 44 -6.34 -13.15 -12.87
C ALA A 44 -6.83 -11.70 -13.06
N LEU A 45 -7.00 -10.95 -11.96
CA LEU A 45 -7.26 -9.51 -12.05
C LEU A 45 -6.08 -8.77 -12.72
N GLY A 46 -4.84 -9.15 -12.42
CA GLY A 46 -3.65 -8.63 -13.06
C GLY A 46 -3.65 -8.86 -14.58
N ASP A 47 -4.02 -10.04 -15.04
CA ASP A 47 -4.11 -10.38 -16.49
C ASP A 47 -5.20 -9.54 -17.17
N PHE A 48 -6.33 -9.31 -16.51
CA PHE A 48 -7.36 -8.41 -17.00
C PHE A 48 -6.82 -6.97 -17.17
N LEU A 49 -6.11 -6.44 -16.18
CA LEU A 49 -5.52 -5.10 -16.24
C LEU A 49 -4.41 -5.00 -17.32
N VAL A 50 -3.60 -6.04 -17.48
CA VAL A 50 -2.60 -6.14 -18.56
C VAL A 50 -3.26 -6.04 -19.92
N LYS A 51 -4.37 -6.76 -20.13
CA LYS A 51 -5.13 -6.68 -21.39
C LYS A 51 -5.62 -5.26 -21.64
N VAL A 52 -6.24 -4.61 -20.64
CA VAL A 52 -6.72 -3.22 -20.75
C VAL A 52 -5.57 -2.27 -21.09
N CYS A 53 -4.45 -2.35 -20.39
CA CYS A 53 -3.29 -1.48 -20.65
C CYS A 53 -2.67 -1.72 -22.04
N THR A 54 -2.60 -2.98 -22.47
CA THR A 54 -2.07 -3.34 -23.81
C THR A 54 -2.95 -2.80 -24.92
N GLU A 55 -4.28 -2.90 -24.80
CA GLU A 55 -5.25 -2.32 -25.74
C GLU A 55 -5.14 -0.78 -25.82
N MET A 56 -4.69 -0.13 -24.74
CA MET A 56 -4.38 1.31 -24.69
C MET A 56 -2.99 1.64 -25.24
N GLY A 57 -2.21 0.66 -25.72
CA GLY A 57 -0.86 0.85 -26.25
C GLY A 57 0.24 0.93 -25.18
N GLY A 58 -0.01 0.45 -23.99
CA GLY A 58 0.97 0.36 -22.90
C GLY A 58 1.98 -0.77 -23.07
N SER A 59 3.22 -0.55 -22.66
CA SER A 59 4.26 -1.58 -22.55
C SER A 59 4.23 -2.21 -21.16
N VAL A 60 4.13 -3.53 -21.08
CA VAL A 60 3.92 -4.27 -19.83
C VAL A 60 5.23 -4.85 -19.30
N THR A 61 5.47 -4.71 -18.00
CA THR A 61 6.51 -5.42 -17.24
C THR A 61 5.85 -6.15 -16.08
N ARG A 62 6.08 -7.45 -15.97
CA ARG A 62 5.61 -8.30 -14.87
C ARG A 62 6.81 -8.89 -14.13
N HIS A 63 6.83 -8.77 -12.82
CA HIS A 63 7.84 -9.42 -11.98
C HIS A 63 7.28 -10.71 -11.40
N ARG A 64 7.95 -11.84 -11.67
CA ARG A 64 7.54 -13.14 -11.11
C ARG A 64 7.89 -13.23 -9.64
N SER A 65 6.88 -13.23 -8.80
CA SER A 65 7.03 -13.42 -7.36
C SER A 65 7.04 -14.91 -6.99
N ARG A 66 7.72 -15.23 -5.88
CA ARG A 66 7.76 -16.58 -5.29
C ARG A 66 6.95 -16.68 -4.00
N VAL A 67 6.48 -15.54 -3.50
CA VAL A 67 5.81 -15.47 -2.18
C VAL A 67 4.33 -15.12 -2.31
N HIS A 68 3.98 -14.20 -3.22
CA HIS A 68 2.61 -13.74 -3.46
C HIS A 68 2.34 -13.62 -4.97
N ALA A 69 1.25 -12.95 -5.36
CA ALA A 69 0.96 -12.68 -6.76
C ALA A 69 2.00 -11.73 -7.40
N ASP A 70 2.08 -11.72 -8.73
CA ASP A 70 3.11 -10.99 -9.50
C ASP A 70 2.80 -9.47 -9.55
N PRO A 71 3.65 -8.55 -9.05
CA PRO A 71 3.46 -7.12 -9.32
C PRO A 71 3.67 -6.80 -10.82
N ILE A 72 2.91 -5.81 -11.32
CA ILE A 72 2.82 -5.46 -12.74
C ILE A 72 3.01 -3.95 -12.89
N ALA A 73 3.72 -3.53 -13.94
CA ALA A 73 3.79 -2.14 -14.37
C ALA A 73 3.43 -2.01 -15.84
N CYS A 74 2.70 -0.96 -16.21
CA CYS A 74 2.35 -0.63 -17.57
C CYS A 74 2.80 0.80 -17.88
N THR A 75 3.64 0.95 -18.89
CA THR A 75 4.29 2.23 -19.24
C THR A 75 3.67 2.82 -20.50
N PHE A 76 3.40 4.11 -20.48
CA PHE A 76 2.81 4.89 -21.56
C PHE A 76 3.64 6.14 -21.88
N GLY A 77 3.58 6.62 -23.12
CA GLY A 77 4.24 7.87 -23.52
C GLY A 77 5.77 7.81 -23.61
N CYS A 78 6.36 6.59 -23.64
CA CYS A 78 7.83 6.41 -23.66
C CYS A 78 8.36 5.77 -24.95
N LYS A 79 7.56 5.67 -26.02
CA LYS A 79 7.99 4.99 -27.27
C LYS A 79 9.27 5.59 -27.86
N ASP A 80 9.38 6.93 -27.89
CA ASP A 80 10.50 7.64 -28.48
C ASP A 80 11.68 7.85 -27.50
N ASN A 81 11.44 7.66 -26.20
CA ASN A 81 12.46 7.75 -25.16
C ASN A 81 12.15 6.75 -24.03
N PRO A 82 12.63 5.50 -24.13
CA PRO A 82 12.41 4.47 -23.11
C PRO A 82 12.95 4.81 -21.73
N ASP A 83 13.98 5.66 -21.66
CA ASP A 83 14.65 6.08 -20.42
C ASP A 83 14.04 7.37 -19.82
N ALA A 84 12.98 7.91 -20.42
CA ALA A 84 12.32 9.10 -19.89
C ALA A 84 11.89 8.89 -18.43
N ARG A 85 12.16 9.87 -17.58
CA ARG A 85 11.63 9.89 -16.22
C ARG A 85 10.11 10.00 -16.27
N ARG A 86 9.44 9.25 -15.41
CA ARG A 86 8.00 9.01 -15.48
C ARG A 86 7.26 9.55 -14.28
N ILE A 87 5.98 9.83 -14.47
CA ILE A 87 5.01 9.96 -13.38
C ILE A 87 4.54 8.55 -13.00
N LEU A 88 4.67 8.18 -11.74
CA LEU A 88 4.15 6.90 -11.24
C LEU A 88 2.73 7.05 -10.73
N LEU A 89 1.85 6.17 -11.15
CA LEU A 89 0.54 5.92 -10.55
C LEU A 89 0.61 4.56 -9.86
N VAL A 90 0.43 4.51 -8.55
CA VAL A 90 0.57 3.25 -7.80
C VAL A 90 -0.78 2.85 -7.23
N CYS A 91 -1.16 1.62 -7.52
CA CYS A 91 -2.42 1.00 -7.09
C CYS A 91 -2.14 -0.41 -6.59
N HIS A 92 -2.72 -0.82 -5.47
CA HIS A 92 -2.82 -2.23 -5.17
C HIS A 92 -4.10 -2.82 -5.78
N ARG A 93 -4.03 -4.09 -6.18
CA ARG A 93 -5.16 -4.79 -6.79
C ARG A 93 -5.71 -5.92 -5.91
N ASP A 94 -5.01 -6.24 -4.85
CA ASP A 94 -5.47 -7.17 -3.82
C ASP A 94 -6.47 -6.50 -2.87
N THR A 95 -7.15 -7.31 -2.07
CA THR A 95 -8.11 -6.88 -1.05
C THR A 95 -8.06 -7.81 0.17
N VAL A 96 -8.50 -7.32 1.33
CA VAL A 96 -8.62 -8.13 2.55
C VAL A 96 -9.70 -9.23 2.47
N PHE A 97 -10.55 -9.20 1.45
CA PHE A 97 -11.71 -10.07 1.36
C PHE A 97 -11.35 -11.45 0.79
N PRO A 98 -11.80 -12.55 1.43
CA PRO A 98 -11.48 -13.90 0.97
C PRO A 98 -12.20 -14.25 -0.34
N HIS A 99 -11.68 -15.26 -1.03
CA HIS A 99 -12.31 -15.85 -2.23
C HIS A 99 -13.78 -16.21 -1.99
N GLY A 100 -14.62 -15.96 -2.97
CA GLY A 100 -16.07 -16.17 -2.91
C GLY A 100 -16.86 -14.96 -2.41
N THR A 101 -16.20 -13.89 -1.96
CA THR A 101 -16.87 -12.69 -1.48
C THR A 101 -17.70 -12.02 -2.58
N THR A 102 -17.23 -11.99 -3.83
CA THR A 102 -17.98 -11.37 -4.94
C THR A 102 -19.29 -12.11 -5.25
N LYS A 103 -19.40 -13.40 -4.92
CA LYS A 103 -20.66 -14.17 -5.09
C LYS A 103 -21.73 -13.79 -4.07
N THR A 104 -21.32 -13.48 -2.85
CA THR A 104 -22.23 -13.13 -1.75
C THR A 104 -22.45 -11.62 -1.63
N ARG A 105 -21.48 -10.83 -2.06
CA ARG A 105 -21.48 -9.38 -2.01
C ARG A 105 -20.94 -8.79 -3.34
N PRO A 106 -21.67 -8.97 -4.46
CA PRO A 106 -21.28 -8.40 -5.76
C PRO A 106 -21.36 -6.87 -5.73
N TYR A 107 -20.86 -6.23 -6.78
CA TYR A 107 -21.08 -4.79 -6.98
C TYR A 107 -22.57 -4.45 -6.95
N THR A 108 -22.90 -3.49 -6.13
CA THR A 108 -24.24 -2.87 -6.07
C THR A 108 -24.10 -1.37 -5.94
N GLU A 109 -25.16 -0.61 -6.23
CA GLU A 109 -25.14 0.83 -6.11
C GLU A 109 -26.51 1.40 -5.72
N ASP A 110 -26.48 2.58 -5.12
CA ASP A 110 -27.62 3.47 -4.95
C ASP A 110 -27.39 4.80 -5.70
N GLU A 111 -28.17 5.81 -5.40
CA GLU A 111 -28.04 7.14 -6.04
C GLU A 111 -26.68 7.79 -5.77
N LYS A 112 -26.08 7.56 -4.61
CA LYS A 112 -24.86 8.26 -4.12
C LYS A 112 -23.63 7.40 -4.13
N ASN A 113 -23.76 6.13 -3.78
CA ASN A 113 -22.64 5.24 -3.49
C ASN A 113 -22.69 3.98 -4.34
N CYS A 114 -21.51 3.38 -4.50
CA CYS A 114 -21.40 1.98 -4.89
C CYS A 114 -20.74 1.18 -3.77
N TYR A 115 -21.00 -0.13 -3.78
CA TYR A 115 -20.63 -1.09 -2.74
C TYR A 115 -20.04 -2.34 -3.37
N GLY A 116 -19.23 -3.06 -2.61
CA GLY A 116 -18.63 -4.33 -3.02
C GLY A 116 -17.15 -4.41 -2.60
N PRO A 117 -16.52 -5.57 -2.69
CA PRO A 117 -15.16 -5.80 -2.17
C PRO A 117 -14.12 -4.98 -2.93
N GLY A 118 -13.46 -4.08 -2.18
CA GLY A 118 -12.43 -3.19 -2.74
C GLY A 118 -12.97 -2.06 -3.61
N CYS A 119 -14.28 -1.72 -3.54
CA CYS A 119 -14.85 -0.64 -4.36
C CYS A 119 -14.19 0.72 -4.09
N ALA A 120 -13.77 0.96 -2.84
CA ALA A 120 -12.97 2.11 -2.46
C ALA A 120 -11.49 1.74 -2.35
N ASP A 121 -11.16 0.61 -1.74
CA ASP A 121 -9.82 0.16 -1.39
C ASP A 121 -9.39 -1.07 -2.22
N MET A 122 -8.67 -0.94 -3.43
CA MET A 122 -8.62 0.39 -4.06
C MET A 122 -8.96 0.30 -5.55
N LYS A 123 -9.96 -0.56 -5.93
CA LYS A 123 -10.41 -0.73 -7.33
C LYS A 123 -10.94 0.56 -7.95
N GLY A 124 -11.54 1.47 -7.12
CA GLY A 124 -11.89 2.82 -7.54
C GLY A 124 -10.69 3.65 -7.97
N GLY A 125 -9.58 3.55 -7.25
CA GLY A 125 -8.30 4.15 -7.62
C GLY A 125 -7.74 3.58 -8.93
N ILE A 126 -7.82 2.26 -9.13
CA ILE A 126 -7.45 1.62 -10.40
C ILE A 126 -8.24 2.20 -11.57
N ALA A 127 -9.57 2.32 -11.42
CA ALA A 127 -10.42 2.90 -12.46
C ALA A 127 -10.01 4.34 -12.78
N ILE A 128 -9.77 5.17 -11.76
CA ILE A 128 -9.31 6.56 -11.93
C ILE A 128 -7.96 6.60 -12.67
N GLY A 129 -6.99 5.76 -12.30
CA GLY A 129 -5.67 5.70 -12.93
C GLY A 129 -5.71 5.33 -14.41
N ILE A 130 -6.48 4.31 -14.77
CA ILE A 130 -6.68 3.88 -16.17
C ILE A 130 -7.33 5.00 -16.99
N TYR A 131 -8.38 5.63 -16.47
CA TYR A 131 -9.05 6.72 -17.19
C TYR A 131 -8.24 8.01 -17.23
N ALA A 132 -7.36 8.27 -16.27
CA ALA A 132 -6.42 9.39 -16.34
C ALA A 132 -5.46 9.22 -17.54
N ILE A 133 -4.94 8.01 -17.76
CA ILE A 133 -4.07 7.72 -18.93
C ILE A 133 -4.86 7.86 -20.23
N ARG A 134 -6.08 7.31 -20.33
CA ARG A 134 -6.96 7.47 -21.52
C ARG A 134 -7.26 8.92 -21.82
N LEU A 135 -7.54 9.70 -20.77
CA LEU A 135 -7.81 11.13 -20.88
C LEU A 135 -6.58 11.86 -21.47
N LEU A 136 -5.39 11.66 -20.90
CA LEU A 136 -4.15 12.29 -21.38
C LEU A 136 -3.91 11.96 -22.86
N GLN A 137 -4.12 10.72 -23.27
CA GLN A 137 -4.01 10.31 -24.68
C GLN A 137 -5.05 11.02 -25.57
N THR A 138 -6.29 11.19 -25.09
CA THR A 138 -7.38 11.81 -25.85
C THR A 138 -7.16 13.32 -26.06
N ILE A 139 -6.63 14.03 -25.05
CA ILE A 139 -6.33 15.45 -25.15
C ILE A 139 -4.96 15.76 -25.76
N GLY A 140 -4.21 14.73 -26.17
CA GLY A 140 -2.92 14.86 -26.84
C GLY A 140 -1.75 15.28 -25.92
N GLU A 141 -1.89 15.12 -24.60
CA GLU A 141 -0.79 15.39 -23.65
C GLU A 141 0.17 14.19 -23.61
N SER A 142 1.37 14.40 -24.15
CA SER A 142 2.43 13.38 -24.17
C SER A 142 3.21 13.38 -22.85
N VAL A 143 2.66 12.73 -21.83
CA VAL A 143 3.31 12.59 -20.53
C VAL A 143 3.78 11.14 -20.35
N PRO A 144 5.08 10.92 -20.04
CA PRO A 144 5.56 9.60 -19.61
C PRO A 144 4.91 9.19 -18.30
N VAL A 145 4.03 8.18 -18.35
CA VAL A 145 3.32 7.65 -17.18
C VAL A 145 3.59 6.16 -17.05
N GLU A 146 3.81 5.71 -15.84
CA GLU A 146 3.84 4.28 -15.50
C GLU A 146 2.81 4.00 -14.41
N ILE A 147 1.83 3.15 -14.71
CA ILE A 147 0.89 2.66 -13.70
C ILE A 147 1.41 1.31 -13.17
N ILE A 148 1.52 1.22 -11.86
CA ILE A 148 1.99 0.04 -11.13
C ILE A 148 0.80 -0.56 -10.39
N PHE A 149 0.59 -1.85 -10.58
CA PHE A 149 -0.38 -2.65 -9.84
C PHE A 149 0.37 -3.57 -8.88
N THR A 150 0.45 -3.18 -7.60
CA THR A 150 0.98 -4.05 -6.54
C THR A 150 -0.01 -5.17 -6.24
N SER A 151 0.44 -6.23 -5.59
CA SER A 151 -0.29 -7.50 -5.51
C SER A 151 -0.55 -7.99 -4.09
N ASP A 152 -0.02 -7.31 -3.09
CA ASP A 152 0.08 -7.79 -1.71
C ASP A 152 0.16 -6.64 -0.69
N GLU A 153 -0.45 -5.49 -1.01
CA GLU A 153 -0.45 -4.32 -0.12
C GLU A 153 -1.09 -4.66 1.22
N GLU A 154 -2.25 -5.30 1.21
CA GLU A 154 -3.03 -5.60 2.39
C GLU A 154 -2.35 -6.57 3.37
N ILE A 155 -1.24 -7.18 2.95
CA ILE A 155 -0.45 -8.13 3.74
C ILE A 155 1.02 -7.72 3.91
N GLY A 156 1.40 -6.46 3.53
CA GLY A 156 2.69 -5.85 3.83
C GLY A 156 3.68 -5.78 2.67
N SER A 157 3.23 -5.94 1.42
CA SER A 157 3.98 -5.65 0.18
C SER A 157 5.31 -6.40 0.00
N GLU A 158 5.44 -7.62 0.55
CA GLU A 158 6.68 -8.40 0.48
C GLU A 158 7.13 -8.67 -0.97
N ALA A 159 6.19 -8.93 -1.87
CA ALA A 159 6.47 -9.15 -3.29
C ALA A 159 6.64 -7.84 -4.08
N SER A 160 5.97 -6.77 -3.65
CA SER A 160 5.83 -5.53 -4.41
C SER A 160 6.85 -4.46 -4.03
N GLU A 161 7.37 -4.44 -2.81
CA GLU A 161 8.21 -3.36 -2.28
C GLU A 161 9.43 -3.09 -3.17
N GLU A 162 10.24 -4.11 -3.46
CA GLU A 162 11.45 -3.95 -4.26
C GLU A 162 11.13 -3.60 -5.72
N PHE A 163 10.02 -4.10 -6.25
CA PHE A 163 9.54 -3.77 -7.58
C PHE A 163 9.22 -2.27 -7.69
N VAL A 164 8.48 -1.71 -6.72
CA VAL A 164 8.16 -0.28 -6.66
C VAL A 164 9.42 0.56 -6.44
N LYS A 165 10.33 0.15 -5.54
CA LYS A 165 11.64 0.81 -5.31
C LYS A 165 12.46 0.92 -6.59
N CYS A 166 12.52 -0.15 -7.38
CA CYS A 166 13.23 -0.12 -8.67
C CYS A 166 12.63 0.91 -9.63
N ARG A 167 11.30 1.03 -9.68
CA ARG A 167 10.60 2.01 -10.54
C ARG A 167 10.76 3.43 -10.03
N ALA A 168 10.80 3.63 -8.71
CA ALA A 168 11.03 4.93 -8.08
C ALA A 168 12.33 5.61 -8.53
N LYS A 169 13.38 4.85 -8.86
CA LYS A 169 14.68 5.39 -9.31
C LYS A 169 14.57 6.28 -10.56
N ASN A 170 13.57 6.04 -11.39
CA ASN A 170 13.32 6.82 -12.62
C ASN A 170 12.01 7.60 -12.58
N ALA A 171 11.56 7.96 -11.38
CA ALA A 171 10.31 8.69 -11.19
C ALA A 171 10.53 10.20 -11.06
N LYS A 172 9.62 11.00 -11.63
CA LYS A 172 9.48 12.45 -11.40
C LYS A 172 8.65 12.73 -10.16
N ALA A 173 7.54 12.03 -10.02
CA ALA A 173 6.61 12.09 -8.90
C ALA A 173 5.81 10.79 -8.84
N ALA A 174 5.22 10.50 -7.68
CA ALA A 174 4.39 9.32 -7.44
C ALA A 174 3.02 9.71 -6.84
N PHE A 175 1.96 9.20 -7.44
CA PHE A 175 0.59 9.36 -7.01
C PHE A 175 0.05 7.99 -6.58
N PHE A 176 -0.22 7.82 -5.29
CA PHE A 176 -0.84 6.62 -4.74
C PHE A 176 -2.36 6.80 -4.77
N LEU A 177 -3.03 5.91 -5.52
CA LEU A 177 -4.46 6.02 -5.80
C LEU A 177 -5.32 5.34 -4.73
N GLU A 178 -4.79 5.26 -3.51
CA GLU A 178 -5.51 4.91 -2.30
C GLU A 178 -6.78 5.75 -2.13
N PRO A 179 -7.81 5.28 -1.42
CA PRO A 179 -9.02 6.06 -1.20
C PRO A 179 -8.70 7.38 -0.48
N ALA A 180 -9.33 8.45 -0.96
CA ALA A 180 -9.38 9.71 -0.24
C ALA A 180 -10.20 9.54 1.05
N ARG A 181 -9.97 10.40 2.02
CA ARG A 181 -10.79 10.39 3.24
C ARG A 181 -12.24 10.74 2.95
N ALA A 182 -13.16 10.35 3.84
CA ALA A 182 -14.60 10.59 3.66
C ALA A 182 -14.97 12.07 3.45
N ASN A 183 -14.12 12.99 3.94
CA ASN A 183 -14.24 14.43 3.69
C ASN A 183 -13.48 14.91 2.45
N GLY A 184 -12.95 14.00 1.64
CA GLY A 184 -12.18 14.30 0.45
C GLY A 184 -10.71 14.68 0.68
N ALA A 185 -10.22 14.69 1.93
CA ALA A 185 -8.82 15.02 2.22
C ALA A 185 -7.85 14.00 1.65
N LEU A 186 -6.70 14.49 1.18
CA LEU A 186 -5.55 13.69 0.75
C LEU A 186 -4.69 13.27 1.94
N VAL A 187 -3.85 12.28 1.75
CA VAL A 187 -2.92 11.83 2.78
C VAL A 187 -1.52 12.35 2.46
N THR A 188 -0.97 13.14 3.39
CA THR A 188 0.34 13.80 3.28
C THR A 188 1.39 13.21 4.22
N GLY A 189 1.01 12.25 5.05
CA GLY A 189 1.91 11.52 5.92
C GLY A 189 1.26 10.27 6.53
N ARG A 190 2.05 9.21 6.70
CA ARG A 190 1.67 7.94 7.32
C ARG A 190 2.80 7.42 8.19
N ASN A 191 2.46 6.77 9.29
CA ASN A 191 3.45 6.00 10.03
C ASN A 191 3.81 4.74 9.26
N GLY A 192 5.05 4.25 9.49
CA GLY A 192 5.44 2.91 9.12
C GLY A 192 5.06 1.88 10.19
N GLY A 193 5.20 0.60 9.84
CA GLY A 193 5.02 -0.50 10.76
C GLY A 193 5.52 -1.80 10.18
N ASP A 194 6.17 -2.62 11.00
CA ASP A 194 6.69 -3.93 10.62
C ASP A 194 6.02 -5.05 11.43
N LEU A 195 5.74 -6.15 10.77
CA LEU A 195 5.41 -7.43 11.35
C LEU A 195 6.67 -8.30 11.41
N LEU A 196 6.94 -8.89 12.58
CA LEU A 196 8.08 -9.77 12.80
C LEU A 196 7.64 -11.02 13.56
N THR A 197 8.38 -12.10 13.35
CA THR A 197 8.22 -13.35 14.10
C THR A 197 9.45 -13.60 14.95
N LEU A 198 9.25 -13.61 16.27
CA LEU A 198 10.26 -14.05 17.24
C LEU A 198 10.13 -15.55 17.43
N THR A 199 11.24 -16.29 17.31
CA THR A 199 11.29 -17.73 17.52
C THR A 199 12.33 -18.05 18.57
N VAL A 200 11.96 -18.85 19.56
CA VAL A 200 12.86 -19.36 20.60
C VAL A 200 12.84 -20.87 20.56
N LYS A 201 14.03 -21.47 20.49
CA LYS A 201 14.24 -22.93 20.56
C LYS A 201 15.07 -23.27 21.78
N GLY A 202 14.64 -24.28 22.51
CA GLY A 202 15.31 -24.84 23.68
C GLY A 202 15.50 -26.35 23.56
N HIS A 203 15.34 -27.08 24.66
CA HIS A 203 15.44 -28.53 24.73
C HIS A 203 14.38 -29.08 25.66
N SER A 204 13.61 -30.07 25.19
CA SER A 204 12.55 -30.69 26.01
C SER A 204 13.10 -31.69 27.00
N SER A 205 12.46 -31.79 28.15
CA SER A 205 12.70 -32.79 29.17
C SER A 205 11.48 -33.02 30.04
N HIS A 206 11.48 -34.06 30.88
CA HIS A 206 10.39 -34.29 31.82
C HIS A 206 10.50 -33.29 33.00
N ALA A 207 9.56 -32.43 33.17
CA ALA A 207 9.59 -31.32 34.13
C ALA A 207 9.77 -31.75 35.61
N GLY A 208 9.37 -32.98 35.97
CA GLY A 208 9.55 -33.50 37.32
C GLY A 208 10.80 -34.35 37.51
N ASN A 209 11.18 -35.17 36.53
CA ASN A 209 12.26 -36.14 36.68
C ASN A 209 13.61 -35.73 36.11
N ALA A 210 13.64 -34.78 35.20
CA ALA A 210 14.82 -34.37 34.44
C ALA A 210 14.77 -32.86 34.10
N PHE A 211 14.36 -32.04 35.06
CA PHE A 211 14.18 -30.60 34.85
C PHE A 211 15.46 -29.90 34.42
N GLU A 212 16.58 -30.29 35.02
CA GLU A 212 17.92 -29.71 34.76
C GLU A 212 18.44 -30.03 33.35
N ASP A 213 17.96 -31.12 32.73
CA ASP A 213 18.33 -31.49 31.36
C ASP A 213 17.57 -30.66 30.32
N GLY A 214 16.54 -29.94 30.72
CA GLY A 214 15.69 -29.14 29.86
C GLY A 214 16.12 -27.69 29.75
N VAL A 215 15.79 -27.06 28.59
CA VAL A 215 15.99 -25.64 28.35
C VAL A 215 14.66 -25.04 27.86
N SER A 216 13.98 -24.31 28.74
CA SER A 216 12.61 -23.84 28.46
C SER A 216 12.59 -22.66 27.50
N ALA A 217 12.10 -22.93 26.28
CA ALA A 217 11.84 -21.89 25.28
C ALA A 217 10.73 -20.91 25.73
N VAL A 218 9.74 -21.40 26.49
CA VAL A 218 8.65 -20.54 27.02
C VAL A 218 9.19 -19.56 28.06
N HIS A 219 10.08 -19.98 28.95
CA HIS A 219 10.76 -19.05 29.86
C HIS A 219 11.70 -18.07 29.10
N GLY A 220 12.33 -18.58 28.03
CA GLY A 220 13.18 -17.75 27.15
C GLY A 220 12.38 -16.65 26.47
N ILE A 221 11.28 -16.99 25.82
CA ILE A 221 10.49 -16.01 25.07
C ILE A 221 9.84 -14.97 26.00
N ALA A 222 9.43 -15.36 27.21
CA ALA A 222 8.87 -14.43 28.20
C ALA A 222 9.86 -13.31 28.56
N ARG A 223 11.14 -13.64 28.77
CA ARG A 223 12.21 -12.64 29.04
C ARG A 223 12.44 -11.73 27.85
N VAL A 224 12.48 -12.28 26.66
CA VAL A 224 12.71 -11.53 25.41
C VAL A 224 11.55 -10.54 25.14
N ILE A 225 10.31 -11.02 25.27
CA ILE A 225 9.11 -10.19 25.08
C ILE A 225 9.10 -8.99 26.03
N THR A 226 9.40 -9.18 27.30
CA THR A 226 9.47 -8.09 28.28
C THR A 226 10.46 -7.02 27.84
N GLN A 227 11.67 -7.41 27.46
CA GLN A 227 12.71 -6.48 27.00
C GLN A 227 12.30 -5.74 25.71
N MET A 228 11.62 -6.42 24.77
CA MET A 228 11.16 -5.78 23.55
C MET A 228 9.99 -4.84 23.79
N ALA A 229 9.07 -5.16 24.68
CA ALA A 229 7.94 -4.31 25.04
C ALA A 229 8.37 -2.99 25.70
N GLU A 230 9.44 -3.03 26.50
CA GLU A 230 10.03 -1.84 27.14
C GLU A 230 10.65 -0.83 26.18
N LEU A 231 10.87 -1.22 24.92
CA LEU A 231 11.39 -0.30 23.90
C LEU A 231 10.35 0.70 23.39
N SER A 232 9.08 0.55 23.76
CA SER A 232 8.02 1.47 23.28
C SER A 232 8.20 2.87 23.87
N ASP A 233 8.17 3.88 23.00
CA ASP A 233 8.12 5.30 23.35
C ASP A 233 7.07 5.98 22.46
N THR A 234 5.81 5.95 22.92
CA THR A 234 4.68 6.51 22.17
C THR A 234 4.72 8.04 22.08
N PRO A 235 5.20 8.80 23.05
CA PRO A 235 5.50 10.22 22.91
C PRO A 235 6.53 10.51 21.81
N ALA A 236 7.58 9.69 21.67
CA ALA A 236 8.57 9.82 20.61
C ALA A 236 8.06 9.34 19.25
N GLY A 237 6.92 8.63 19.17
CA GLY A 237 6.27 8.24 17.93
C GLY A 237 6.52 6.79 17.49
N TYR A 238 7.05 5.92 18.35
CA TYR A 238 7.22 4.50 18.04
C TYR A 238 6.75 3.58 19.16
N SER A 239 6.38 2.34 18.79
CA SER A 239 5.90 1.34 19.73
C SER A 239 6.16 -0.09 19.24
N THR A 240 6.23 -1.01 20.19
CA THR A 240 6.35 -2.45 19.99
C THR A 240 5.18 -3.14 20.66
N ASN A 241 4.41 -3.90 19.91
CA ASN A 241 3.30 -4.71 20.43
C ASN A 241 3.56 -6.18 20.14
N VAL A 242 3.58 -7.01 21.18
CA VAL A 242 3.61 -8.46 21.05
C VAL A 242 2.17 -8.97 21.16
N GLY A 243 1.53 -9.18 20.00
CA GLY A 243 0.09 -9.47 19.94
C GLY A 243 -0.26 -10.94 20.08
N LEU A 244 0.66 -11.85 19.72
CA LEU A 244 0.45 -13.30 19.80
C LEU A 244 1.66 -13.99 20.39
N VAL A 245 1.44 -14.98 21.26
CA VAL A 245 2.48 -15.84 21.82
C VAL A 245 1.95 -17.27 21.85
N SER A 246 2.78 -18.22 21.46
CA SER A 246 2.50 -19.66 21.56
C SER A 246 3.77 -20.43 21.91
N GLY A 247 3.65 -21.61 22.49
CA GLY A 247 4.79 -22.47 22.79
C GLY A 247 4.48 -23.59 23.78
N GLY A 248 5.31 -24.63 23.71
CA GLY A 248 5.18 -25.85 24.52
C GLY A 248 3.99 -26.71 24.12
N GLU A 249 3.97 -27.97 24.61
CA GLU A 249 2.95 -28.96 24.31
C GLU A 249 2.18 -29.40 25.56
N GLY A 250 2.73 -29.23 26.75
CA GLY A 250 2.08 -29.64 28.00
C GLY A 250 2.84 -29.21 29.25
N ALA A 251 2.11 -29.07 30.36
CA ALA A 251 2.64 -28.55 31.62
C ALA A 251 3.71 -29.42 32.29
N ILE A 252 3.75 -30.71 31.98
CA ILE A 252 4.71 -31.67 32.54
C ILE A 252 5.97 -31.86 31.67
N VAL A 253 6.10 -31.08 30.58
CA VAL A 253 7.25 -31.09 29.64
C VAL A 253 7.89 -29.72 29.63
N VAL A 254 9.21 -29.65 29.76
CA VAL A 254 9.97 -28.42 29.52
C VAL A 254 9.85 -28.07 28.03
N ALA A 255 9.32 -26.88 27.71
CA ALA A 255 9.03 -26.50 26.34
C ALA A 255 10.32 -26.28 25.51
N ASP A 256 10.47 -26.94 24.39
CA ASP A 256 11.62 -26.81 23.49
C ASP A 256 11.41 -25.77 22.39
N HIS A 257 10.19 -25.25 22.21
CA HIS A 257 9.89 -24.20 21.25
C HIS A 257 8.89 -23.19 21.79
N ALA A 258 9.03 -21.94 21.33
CA ALA A 258 8.04 -20.88 21.53
C ALA A 258 8.15 -19.85 20.40
N GLN A 259 7.06 -19.19 20.10
CA GLN A 259 6.97 -18.20 19.03
C GLN A 259 6.11 -17.01 19.45
N ALA A 260 6.44 -15.80 18.97
CA ALA A 260 5.63 -14.61 19.15
C ALA A 260 5.52 -13.82 17.84
N ARG A 261 4.38 -13.17 17.64
CA ARG A 261 4.17 -12.20 16.55
C ARG A 261 4.24 -10.80 17.13
N ILE A 262 5.12 -9.99 16.54
CA ILE A 262 5.43 -8.63 16.98
C ILE A 262 4.98 -7.68 15.88
N TYR A 263 4.27 -6.62 16.26
CA TYR A 263 3.97 -5.49 15.41
C TYR A 263 4.66 -4.25 15.96
N THR A 264 5.42 -3.56 15.11
CA THR A 264 6.02 -2.27 15.44
C THR A 264 5.32 -1.13 14.71
N ARG A 265 5.40 0.06 15.29
CA ARG A 265 5.05 1.31 14.64
C ARG A 265 6.18 2.30 14.83
N PHE A 266 6.39 3.11 13.80
CA PHE A 266 7.43 4.15 13.80
C PHE A 266 7.04 5.28 12.85
N SER A 267 7.52 6.49 13.17
CA SER A 267 7.25 7.69 12.37
C SER A 267 8.40 8.04 11.43
N THR A 268 9.61 7.49 11.65
CA THR A 268 10.80 7.74 10.83
C THR A 268 11.61 6.47 10.56
N LEU A 269 12.48 6.49 9.56
CA LEU A 269 13.39 5.38 9.26
C LEU A 269 14.39 5.13 10.38
N GLU A 270 14.88 6.19 11.02
CA GLU A 270 15.83 6.08 12.14
C GLU A 270 15.20 5.33 13.32
N GLN A 271 13.92 5.56 13.60
CA GLN A 271 13.18 4.83 14.63
C GLN A 271 13.02 3.35 14.26
N ARG A 272 12.75 3.04 12.98
CA ARG A 272 12.72 1.65 12.49
C ARG A 272 14.06 0.96 12.69
N GLU A 273 15.14 1.58 12.24
CA GLU A 273 16.49 1.04 12.39
C GLU A 273 16.88 0.85 13.86
N PHE A 274 16.53 1.81 14.71
CA PHE A 274 16.69 1.70 16.16
C PHE A 274 16.00 0.44 16.69
N LEU A 275 14.70 0.26 16.43
CA LEU A 275 13.92 -0.90 16.90
C LEU A 275 14.53 -2.21 16.39
N LEU A 276 14.81 -2.32 15.09
CA LEU A 276 15.39 -3.54 14.51
C LEU A 276 16.77 -3.88 15.08
N SER A 277 17.63 -2.87 15.29
CA SER A 277 18.94 -3.05 15.92
C SER A 277 18.83 -3.52 17.36
N ARG A 278 17.88 -2.94 18.14
CA ARG A 278 17.61 -3.33 19.52
C ARG A 278 17.05 -4.74 19.61
N PHE A 279 16.12 -5.11 18.73
CA PHE A 279 15.60 -6.49 18.68
C PHE A 279 16.69 -7.51 18.41
N LYS A 280 17.56 -7.22 17.46
CA LYS A 280 18.72 -8.08 17.17
C LYS A 280 19.63 -8.25 18.39
N ALA A 281 19.99 -7.16 19.06
CA ALA A 281 20.82 -7.19 20.26
C ALA A 281 20.15 -7.96 21.40
N ILE A 282 18.84 -7.80 21.61
CA ILE A 282 18.08 -8.57 22.62
C ILE A 282 18.09 -10.06 22.28
N CYS A 283 17.90 -10.44 21.02
CA CYS A 283 17.95 -11.84 20.60
C CYS A 283 19.34 -12.45 20.85
N GLU A 284 20.39 -11.73 20.48
CA GLU A 284 21.80 -12.16 20.69
C GLU A 284 22.10 -12.35 22.18
N ALA A 285 21.74 -11.38 23.03
CA ALA A 285 21.96 -11.43 24.47
C ALA A 285 21.21 -12.59 25.17
N ASN A 286 20.07 -13.01 24.63
CA ASN A 286 19.27 -14.11 25.17
C ASN A 286 19.57 -15.47 24.52
N THR A 287 20.47 -15.53 23.53
CA THR A 287 20.96 -16.76 22.91
C THR A 287 22.10 -17.31 23.75
N GLN A 288 21.76 -17.93 24.89
CA GLN A 288 22.71 -18.53 25.85
C GLN A 288 22.05 -19.66 26.62
N GLY A 289 22.84 -20.45 27.36
CA GLY A 289 22.33 -21.52 28.21
C GLY A 289 21.51 -22.58 27.44
N GLY A 290 21.86 -22.85 26.18
CA GLY A 290 21.13 -23.80 25.33
C GLY A 290 19.95 -23.22 24.57
N LEU A 291 19.53 -21.98 24.85
CA LEU A 291 18.51 -21.28 24.05
C LEU A 291 19.08 -20.78 22.71
N LYS A 292 18.25 -20.89 21.65
CA LYS A 292 18.48 -20.23 20.35
C LYS A 292 17.33 -19.26 20.12
N VAL A 293 17.64 -17.96 20.04
CA VAL A 293 16.67 -16.89 19.85
C VAL A 293 16.91 -16.25 18.49
N SER A 294 15.87 -16.14 17.68
CA SER A 294 15.94 -15.53 16.36
C SER A 294 14.69 -14.70 16.08
N ILE A 295 14.86 -13.65 15.28
CA ILE A 295 13.77 -12.82 14.78
C ILE A 295 13.81 -12.83 13.25
N SER A 296 12.63 -12.86 12.61
CA SER A 296 12.51 -12.83 11.15
C SER A 296 12.96 -11.48 10.57
N ALA A 297 13.15 -11.43 9.26
CA ALA A 297 13.14 -10.16 8.54
C ALA A 297 11.79 -9.45 8.76
N PRO A 298 11.77 -8.10 8.81
CA PRO A 298 10.54 -7.33 8.91
C PRO A 298 9.75 -7.42 7.60
N VAL A 299 8.43 -7.56 7.72
CA VAL A 299 7.47 -7.44 6.60
C VAL A 299 6.50 -6.32 6.97
N GLY A 300 6.40 -5.29 6.12
CA GLY A 300 5.52 -4.15 6.44
C GLY A 300 5.82 -2.90 5.64
N PHE A 301 5.45 -1.76 6.17
CA PHE A 301 5.42 -0.51 5.45
C PHE A 301 6.45 0.48 5.95
N LEU A 302 7.11 1.15 4.99
CA LEU A 302 7.95 2.31 5.28
C LEU A 302 7.10 3.53 5.64
N PRO A 303 7.62 4.48 6.46
CA PRO A 303 6.88 5.68 6.79
C PRO A 303 6.76 6.59 5.55
N PHE A 304 5.57 7.14 5.33
CA PHE A 304 5.37 8.20 4.35
C PHE A 304 5.69 9.52 5.03
N LEU A 305 6.89 10.05 4.75
CA LEU A 305 7.44 11.20 5.47
C LEU A 305 6.87 12.52 4.96
N PRO A 306 6.37 13.41 5.84
CA PRO A 306 6.13 14.80 5.48
C PRO A 306 7.49 15.47 5.24
N ASN A 307 7.82 15.74 3.99
CA ASN A 307 9.04 16.43 3.58
C ASN A 307 8.71 17.52 2.54
N GLU A 308 9.70 18.37 2.24
CA GLU A 308 9.51 19.50 1.32
C GLU A 308 9.07 19.06 -0.09
N ALA A 309 9.62 17.98 -0.63
CA ALA A 309 9.27 17.48 -1.96
C ALA A 309 7.80 17.03 -2.02
N ASN A 310 7.33 16.32 -0.98
CA ASN A 310 5.94 15.89 -0.86
C ASN A 310 5.00 17.08 -0.67
N HIS A 311 5.44 18.10 0.10
CA HIS A 311 4.68 19.34 0.29
C HIS A 311 4.52 20.10 -1.03
N GLN A 312 5.58 20.25 -1.81
CA GLN A 312 5.52 20.90 -3.12
C GLN A 312 4.59 20.17 -4.09
N LEU A 313 4.62 18.84 -4.12
CA LEU A 313 3.66 18.05 -4.92
C LEU A 313 2.22 18.26 -4.44
N PHE A 314 2.00 18.28 -3.12
CA PHE A 314 0.67 18.55 -2.55
C PHE A 314 0.15 19.94 -2.97
N GLU A 315 0.98 20.99 -2.97
CA GLU A 315 0.58 22.33 -3.44
C GLU A 315 0.22 22.32 -4.93
N LEU A 316 0.93 21.55 -5.78
CA LEU A 316 0.54 21.35 -7.19
C LEU A 316 -0.84 20.67 -7.30
N VAL A 317 -1.11 19.67 -6.48
CA VAL A 317 -2.42 18.98 -6.46
C VAL A 317 -3.52 19.93 -5.99
N LYS A 318 -3.26 20.83 -5.03
CA LYS A 318 -4.21 21.88 -4.64
C LYS A 318 -4.52 22.85 -5.79
N VAL A 319 -3.50 23.22 -6.58
CA VAL A 319 -3.73 24.04 -7.78
C VAL A 319 -4.64 23.31 -8.77
N ALA A 320 -4.41 22.01 -8.98
CA ALA A 320 -5.29 21.19 -9.81
C ALA A 320 -6.72 21.12 -9.25
N GLY A 321 -6.89 20.87 -7.94
CA GLY A 321 -8.20 20.86 -7.29
C GLY A 321 -8.95 22.18 -7.45
N ASN A 322 -8.28 23.29 -7.22
CA ASN A 322 -8.85 24.63 -7.35
C ASN A 322 -9.35 24.92 -8.76
N ALA A 323 -8.72 24.37 -9.82
CA ALA A 323 -9.18 24.53 -11.20
C ALA A 323 -10.56 23.88 -11.44
N PHE A 324 -10.94 22.92 -10.59
CA PHE A 324 -12.25 22.26 -10.62
C PHE A 324 -13.19 22.71 -9.48
N GLY A 325 -12.80 23.73 -8.71
CA GLY A 325 -13.61 24.24 -7.60
C GLY A 325 -13.51 23.43 -6.31
N LEU A 326 -12.50 22.54 -6.20
CA LEU A 326 -12.29 21.68 -5.04
C LEU A 326 -11.20 22.28 -4.14
N SER A 327 -11.53 22.55 -2.87
CA SER A 327 -10.56 22.97 -1.85
C SER A 327 -9.98 21.73 -1.16
N LEU A 328 -8.86 21.23 -1.66
CA LEU A 328 -8.23 20.02 -1.14
C LEU A 328 -7.42 20.31 0.13
N THR A 329 -7.56 19.44 1.13
CA THR A 329 -6.80 19.48 2.37
C THR A 329 -5.93 18.23 2.51
N GLY A 330 -4.84 18.33 3.27
CA GLY A 330 -3.96 17.23 3.59
C GLY A 330 -4.07 16.81 5.04
N VAL A 331 -3.96 15.50 5.31
CA VAL A 331 -3.97 14.96 6.67
C VAL A 331 -2.87 13.92 6.84
N ASN A 332 -2.31 13.87 8.05
CA ASN A 332 -1.46 12.75 8.46
C ASN A 332 -2.33 11.67 9.10
N VAL A 333 -2.12 10.43 8.72
CA VAL A 333 -2.92 9.30 9.20
C VAL A 333 -2.04 8.24 9.87
N ARG A 334 -2.67 7.45 10.73
CA ARG A 334 -1.95 6.41 11.48
C ARG A 334 -1.79 5.11 10.68
N GLY A 335 -2.66 4.83 9.70
CA GLY A 335 -2.59 3.63 8.86
C GLY A 335 -1.38 3.69 7.92
N ALA A 336 -0.67 2.60 7.77
CA ALA A 336 0.43 2.45 6.84
C ALA A 336 -0.09 2.23 5.41
N ALA A 337 0.75 2.37 4.40
CA ALA A 337 0.53 2.00 3.00
C ALA A 337 1.84 2.13 2.20
N ASP A 338 1.83 1.67 0.96
CA ASP A 338 2.98 1.63 0.03
C ASP A 338 3.59 3.01 -0.28
N ALA A 339 2.91 4.12 0.00
CA ALA A 339 3.40 5.48 -0.29
C ALA A 339 4.75 5.80 0.38
N GLY A 340 5.08 5.12 1.48
CA GLY A 340 6.38 5.20 2.13
C GLY A 340 7.54 4.75 1.22
N ILE A 341 7.32 3.83 0.30
CA ILE A 341 8.36 3.25 -0.56
C ILE A 341 8.98 4.34 -1.44
N THR A 342 8.17 5.11 -2.14
CA THR A 342 8.64 6.18 -3.04
C THR A 342 9.08 7.42 -2.27
N SER A 343 8.39 7.76 -1.18
CA SER A 343 8.76 8.88 -0.30
C SER A 343 10.13 8.69 0.34
N CYS A 344 10.42 7.50 0.87
CA CYS A 344 11.75 7.17 1.42
C CYS A 344 12.85 7.10 0.35
N ALA A 345 12.49 6.84 -0.90
CA ALA A 345 13.40 6.91 -2.04
C ALA A 345 13.65 8.37 -2.54
N GLY A 346 13.07 9.38 -1.88
CA GLY A 346 13.24 10.79 -2.23
C GLY A 346 12.38 11.27 -3.41
N VAL A 347 11.42 10.47 -3.86
CA VAL A 347 10.48 10.85 -4.92
C VAL A 347 9.35 11.69 -4.32
N PRO A 348 9.02 12.87 -4.91
CA PRO A 348 7.82 13.62 -4.52
C PRO A 348 6.58 12.71 -4.56
N THR A 349 5.93 12.51 -3.43
CA THR A 349 4.87 11.50 -3.27
C THR A 349 3.62 12.12 -2.65
N ILE A 350 2.46 11.74 -3.16
CA ILE A 350 1.13 12.05 -2.57
C ILE A 350 0.27 10.78 -2.55
N CYS A 351 -0.55 10.64 -1.50
CA CYS A 351 -1.43 9.48 -1.31
C CYS A 351 -2.89 9.92 -1.12
N GLY A 352 -3.84 9.00 -1.31
CA GLY A 352 -5.27 9.32 -1.21
C GLY A 352 -5.81 10.02 -2.46
N MET A 353 -5.21 9.78 -3.62
CA MET A 353 -5.63 10.37 -4.89
C MET A 353 -6.81 9.63 -5.54
N GLY A 354 -7.20 8.48 -5.01
CA GLY A 354 -8.31 7.66 -5.50
C GLY A 354 -9.69 8.17 -5.11
N ILE A 355 -10.67 7.30 -5.22
CA ILE A 355 -12.08 7.58 -4.96
C ILE A 355 -12.33 7.96 -3.50
N VAL A 356 -13.34 8.79 -3.23
CA VAL A 356 -13.79 9.04 -1.85
C VAL A 356 -14.63 7.85 -1.39
N GLY A 357 -14.33 7.32 -0.22
CA GLY A 357 -15.05 6.18 0.33
C GLY A 357 -14.87 6.03 1.83
N GLY A 358 -15.37 4.94 2.36
CA GLY A 358 -15.27 4.65 3.78
C GLY A 358 -15.67 3.24 4.16
N ASN A 359 -15.64 2.94 5.47
CA ASN A 359 -15.87 1.62 6.03
C ASN A 359 -14.94 0.54 5.41
N LEU A 360 -13.71 0.94 5.06
CA LEU A 360 -12.72 0.06 4.46
C LEU A 360 -12.52 -1.21 5.32
N HIS A 361 -12.18 -2.33 4.68
CA HIS A 361 -11.95 -3.63 5.34
C HIS A 361 -13.19 -4.19 6.05
N THR A 362 -14.39 -3.71 5.72
CA THR A 362 -15.66 -4.24 6.27
C THR A 362 -16.65 -4.61 5.16
N ASP A 363 -17.68 -5.35 5.52
CA ASP A 363 -18.80 -5.67 4.63
C ASP A 363 -19.63 -4.45 4.21
N ARG A 364 -19.43 -3.30 4.87
CA ARG A 364 -20.09 -2.01 4.61
C ARG A 364 -19.21 -1.03 3.83
N GLU A 365 -18.13 -1.51 3.22
CA GLU A 365 -17.30 -0.68 2.35
C GLU A 365 -18.12 -0.03 1.25
N TYR A 366 -17.90 1.27 1.04
CA TYR A 366 -18.57 2.06 0.01
C TYR A 366 -17.63 3.04 -0.67
N ALA A 367 -17.94 3.39 -1.91
CA ALA A 367 -17.31 4.49 -2.62
C ALA A 367 -18.37 5.49 -3.15
N VAL A 368 -18.05 6.79 -3.09
CA VAL A 368 -18.93 7.87 -3.49
C VAL A 368 -18.86 8.06 -5.02
N LYS A 369 -19.91 7.74 -5.75
CA LYS A 369 -19.96 7.76 -7.24
C LYS A 369 -19.60 9.13 -7.83
N ALA A 370 -20.06 10.23 -7.24
CA ALA A 370 -19.75 11.57 -7.71
C ALA A 370 -18.25 11.90 -7.65
N SER A 371 -17.51 11.28 -6.72
CA SER A 371 -16.07 11.52 -6.58
C SER A 371 -15.24 10.84 -7.69
N LEU A 372 -15.77 9.88 -8.42
CA LEU A 372 -15.05 9.17 -9.47
C LEU A 372 -14.56 10.12 -10.58
N PRO A 373 -15.43 10.90 -11.27
CA PRO A 373 -14.99 11.91 -12.23
C PRO A 373 -14.24 13.08 -11.59
N GLU A 374 -14.61 13.51 -10.38
CA GLU A 374 -13.90 14.59 -9.68
C GLU A 374 -12.45 14.28 -9.42
N ARG A 375 -12.16 13.05 -8.95
CA ARG A 375 -10.78 12.58 -8.68
C ARG A 375 -10.00 12.34 -9.95
N LEU A 376 -10.66 11.85 -11.00
CA LEU A 376 -10.05 11.78 -12.34
C LEU A 376 -9.56 13.15 -12.79
N ASN A 377 -10.40 14.19 -12.67
CA ASN A 377 -10.07 15.56 -13.05
C ASN A 377 -8.83 16.07 -12.32
N VAL A 378 -8.82 15.92 -11.00
CA VAL A 378 -7.69 16.34 -10.16
C VAL A 378 -6.42 15.57 -10.53
N LEU A 379 -6.49 14.24 -10.66
CA LEU A 379 -5.34 13.42 -10.98
C LEU A 379 -4.74 13.78 -12.34
N ALA A 380 -5.57 13.86 -13.39
CA ALA A 380 -5.11 14.13 -14.74
C ALA A 380 -4.40 15.49 -14.84
N LEU A 381 -4.97 16.55 -14.26
CA LEU A 381 -4.33 17.85 -14.25
C LEU A 381 -3.05 17.86 -13.39
N SER A 382 -3.04 17.15 -12.25
CA SER A 382 -1.86 17.02 -11.39
C SER A 382 -0.70 16.31 -12.11
N ILE A 383 -0.99 15.27 -12.91
CA ILE A 383 0.01 14.58 -13.73
C ILE A 383 0.68 15.55 -14.71
N VAL A 384 -0.11 16.36 -15.44
CA VAL A 384 0.42 17.34 -16.39
C VAL A 384 1.28 18.40 -15.69
N LEU A 385 0.77 18.95 -14.57
CA LEU A 385 1.51 19.95 -13.80
C LEU A 385 2.81 19.39 -13.23
N ALA A 386 2.78 18.20 -12.65
CA ALA A 386 3.97 17.54 -12.09
C ALA A 386 4.99 17.23 -13.20
N ASN A 387 4.55 16.72 -14.36
CA ASN A 387 5.46 16.46 -15.48
C ASN A 387 6.17 17.72 -15.98
N ARG A 388 5.49 18.86 -15.96
CA ARG A 388 6.05 20.17 -16.38
C ARG A 388 6.96 20.79 -15.32
N THR A 389 6.75 20.47 -14.04
CA THR A 389 7.50 21.03 -12.91
C THR A 389 8.76 20.24 -12.61
N TYR A 390 8.67 18.92 -12.63
CA TYR A 390 9.80 18.03 -12.35
C TYR A 390 10.44 17.56 -13.66
N ALA A 391 11.37 18.36 -14.16
CA ALA A 391 12.08 18.07 -15.43
C ALA A 391 12.98 16.82 -15.37
#